data_9bf4f44a74e0fb41bc6cca3fa062c283
#
_entry.id   9bf4f44a74e0fb41bc6cca3fa062c283
#
_cell.length_a   1.000
_cell.length_b   1.000
_cell.length_c   1.000
_cell.angle_alpha   90.00
_cell.angle_beta   90.00
_cell.angle_gamma   90.00
#
_symmetry.space_group_name_H-M   'P 1'
#
loop_
_entity.id
_entity.type
_entity.pdbx_description
1 polymer ?
#
loop_
_entity_poly.entity_id
_entity_poly.type
_entity_poly.pdbx_seq_one_letter_code
_entity_poly.pdbx_strand_id
1 'polypeptide(L)'
;MNRHISKNHLFFFFSILFSLSIFTACSNTVPDISNARLSIIFDYESYDALPQARMSVFVEANSNPRRFETITVSSNKNEYVWEADDLIFAADDNVKYCGFTNFVLPQNLQIPSGEYTIIFRQSDDEQKEIKRNLNYDKTLYETKASDVAQVMKKYYSTRMLTIYDNSKKVLYYGPRSADLSDARGIWNNYREAAEFQESWVNQNGTVICNMPLEKVVPGN
;
A
#
# COMPACT_ATOMS: atom_id res chain seq x y z
N MET A 1 2.10 18.49 -71.41
CA MET A 1 3.40 18.16 -70.80
C MET A 1 3.14 17.24 -69.61
N ASN A 2 3.03 15.91 -69.90
CA ASN A 2 2.69 14.90 -68.89
C ASN A 2 3.97 14.44 -68.22
N ARG A 3 4.15 14.77 -66.92
CA ARG A 3 5.21 14.23 -66.10
C ARG A 3 4.81 12.82 -65.64
N HIS A 4 5.46 11.81 -66.23
CA HIS A 4 5.46 10.46 -65.72
C HIS A 4 6.22 10.44 -64.38
N ILE A 5 5.47 10.42 -63.28
CA ILE A 5 6.06 10.13 -61.95
C ILE A 5 6.34 8.62 -61.95
N SER A 6 7.63 8.26 -61.92
CA SER A 6 8.07 6.87 -61.91
C SER A 6 7.50 6.15 -60.69
N LYS A 7 6.86 4.98 -60.89
CA LYS A 7 6.34 4.13 -59.80
C LYS A 7 7.32 3.83 -58.70
N ASN A 8 8.63 3.88 -58.99
CA ASN A 8 9.68 3.65 -58.02
C ASN A 8 9.83 4.81 -57.00
N HIS A 9 9.53 6.04 -57.38
CA HIS A 9 9.57 7.18 -56.43
C HIS A 9 8.39 7.16 -55.49
N LEU A 10 7.23 6.66 -55.90
CA LEU A 10 6.07 6.53 -55.07
C LEU A 10 6.28 5.43 -54.00
N PHE A 11 6.92 4.33 -54.38
CA PHE A 11 7.23 3.22 -53.45
C PHE A 11 8.27 3.60 -52.40
N PHE A 12 9.25 4.40 -52.80
CA PHE A 12 10.28 4.91 -51.87
C PHE A 12 9.73 5.92 -50.88
N PHE A 13 8.78 6.77 -51.30
CA PHE A 13 8.11 7.72 -50.41
C PHE A 13 7.19 7.02 -49.41
N PHE A 14 6.51 5.95 -49.79
CA PHE A 14 5.66 5.15 -48.92
C PHE A 14 6.48 4.35 -47.90
N SER A 15 7.67 3.85 -48.28
CA SER A 15 8.60 3.14 -47.39
C SER A 15 9.20 4.07 -46.33
N ILE A 16 9.51 5.31 -46.66
CA ILE A 16 10.00 6.30 -45.70
C ILE A 16 8.91 6.74 -44.74
N LEU A 17 7.66 6.92 -45.22
CA LEU A 17 6.54 7.27 -44.36
C LEU A 17 6.20 6.15 -43.36
N PHE A 18 6.32 4.89 -43.78
CA PHE A 18 6.08 3.73 -42.93
C PHE A 18 7.17 3.53 -41.87
N SER A 19 8.44 3.84 -42.19
CA SER A 19 9.51 3.76 -41.19
C SER A 19 9.48 4.88 -40.14
N LEU A 20 8.88 6.05 -40.43
CA LEU A 20 8.71 7.12 -39.45
C LEU A 20 7.59 6.84 -38.44
N SER A 21 6.61 6.00 -38.79
CA SER A 21 5.50 5.68 -37.87
C SER A 21 5.84 4.65 -36.79
N ILE A 22 7.00 4.00 -36.84
CA ILE A 22 7.40 2.98 -35.85
C ILE A 22 8.07 3.62 -34.60
N PHE A 23 8.47 4.89 -34.66
CA PHE A 23 9.16 5.56 -33.55
C PHE A 23 8.26 6.29 -32.55
N THR A 24 6.93 6.22 -32.68
CA THR A 24 6.02 6.96 -31.80
C THR A 24 5.36 6.10 -30.70
N ALA A 25 5.81 4.86 -30.47
CA ALA A 25 5.11 3.92 -29.58
C ALA A 25 5.88 3.54 -28.32
N CYS A 26 6.62 4.49 -27.71
CA CYS A 26 7.00 4.35 -26.30
C CYS A 26 6.87 5.71 -25.63
N SER A 27 5.67 6.00 -25.16
CA SER A 27 5.49 7.06 -24.17
C SER A 27 6.09 6.57 -22.85
N ASN A 28 7.35 6.91 -22.61
CA ASN A 28 8.05 6.67 -21.35
C ASN A 28 7.62 7.68 -20.26
N THR A 29 6.34 7.94 -20.15
CA THR A 29 5.84 8.84 -19.11
C THR A 29 5.88 8.15 -17.75
N VAL A 30 6.41 8.85 -16.75
CA VAL A 30 6.33 8.45 -15.33
C VAL A 30 4.88 8.14 -15.00
N PRO A 31 4.56 7.01 -14.34
CA PRO A 31 3.21 6.74 -13.88
C PRO A 31 2.69 7.91 -13.06
N ASP A 32 1.51 8.42 -13.44
CA ASP A 32 0.90 9.48 -12.66
C ASP A 32 0.33 8.91 -11.37
N ILE A 33 0.60 9.60 -10.27
CA ILE A 33 0.18 9.21 -8.93
C ILE A 33 -1.00 10.07 -8.54
N SER A 34 -2.17 9.46 -8.42
CA SER A 34 -3.41 10.16 -8.09
C SER A 34 -3.60 10.37 -6.60
N ASN A 35 -3.18 9.40 -5.79
CA ASN A 35 -3.34 9.43 -4.34
C ASN A 35 -2.17 8.72 -3.66
N ALA A 36 -1.62 9.32 -2.60
CA ALA A 36 -0.58 8.71 -1.79
C ALA A 36 -1.02 8.65 -0.34
N ARG A 37 -0.91 7.49 0.28
CA ARG A 37 -1.22 7.28 1.70
C ARG A 37 0.07 6.91 2.43
N LEU A 38 0.38 7.66 3.48
CA LEU A 38 1.39 7.35 4.48
C LEU A 38 0.66 6.97 5.77
N SER A 39 0.92 5.78 6.27
CA SER A 39 0.26 5.25 7.47
C SER A 39 1.29 4.75 8.48
N ILE A 40 0.96 4.86 9.77
CA ILE A 40 1.66 4.15 10.84
C ILE A 40 0.81 2.94 11.25
N ILE A 41 1.48 1.82 11.42
CA ILE A 41 0.87 0.54 11.82
C ILE A 41 1.52 0.12 13.13
N PHE A 42 0.69 -0.15 14.12
CA PHE A 42 1.06 -0.72 15.41
C PHE A 42 0.64 -2.19 15.45
N ASP A 43 1.61 -3.10 15.40
CA ASP A 43 1.37 -4.55 15.41
C ASP A 43 1.54 -5.10 16.84
N TYR A 44 0.53 -5.80 17.34
CA TYR A 44 0.49 -6.39 18.68
C TYR A 44 0.61 -7.92 18.60
N GLU A 45 1.63 -8.49 19.26
CA GLU A 45 1.83 -9.95 19.31
C GLU A 45 0.90 -10.65 20.31
N SER A 46 0.52 -9.95 21.37
CA SER A 46 -0.44 -10.45 22.39
C SER A 46 -1.24 -9.29 22.99
N TYR A 47 -2.32 -9.61 23.72
CA TYR A 47 -3.18 -8.59 24.34
C TYR A 47 -2.48 -7.79 25.45
N ASP A 48 -1.44 -8.35 26.08
CA ASP A 48 -0.65 -7.69 27.11
C ASP A 48 0.63 -7.04 26.59
N ALA A 49 0.98 -7.26 25.32
CA ALA A 49 2.19 -6.70 24.72
C ALA A 49 2.04 -5.22 24.38
N LEU A 50 3.15 -4.51 24.37
CA LEU A 50 3.29 -3.22 23.71
C LEU A 50 3.52 -3.46 22.21
N PRO A 51 3.14 -2.52 21.34
CA PRO A 51 3.23 -2.73 19.90
C PRO A 51 4.64 -2.57 19.34
N GLN A 52 4.86 -3.21 18.21
CA GLN A 52 5.91 -2.84 17.27
C GLN A 52 5.32 -1.90 16.21
N ALA A 53 6.01 -0.79 15.93
CA ALA A 53 5.50 0.18 14.96
C ALA A 53 6.30 0.12 13.66
N ARG A 54 5.58 0.25 12.54
CA ARG A 54 6.14 0.38 11.21
C ARG A 54 5.36 1.39 10.38
N MET A 55 5.99 1.99 9.38
CA MET A 55 5.30 2.79 8.38
C MET A 55 4.94 1.97 7.16
N SER A 56 3.88 2.41 6.51
CA SER A 56 3.41 1.89 5.24
C SER A 56 3.16 3.05 4.29
N VAL A 57 3.62 2.91 3.04
CA VAL A 57 3.39 3.86 1.96
C VAL A 57 2.76 3.14 0.80
N PHE A 58 1.60 3.61 0.35
CA PHE A 58 0.95 3.14 -0.87
C PHE A 58 0.51 4.33 -1.72
N VAL A 59 0.60 4.17 -3.03
CA VAL A 59 0.08 5.12 -4.01
C VAL A 59 -0.90 4.43 -4.94
N GLU A 60 -1.88 5.20 -5.37
CA GLU A 60 -2.74 4.86 -6.49
C GLU A 60 -2.11 5.40 -7.77
N ALA A 61 -1.90 4.54 -8.75
CA ALA A 61 -1.37 4.90 -10.04
C ALA A 61 -2.42 4.70 -11.14
N ASN A 62 -2.58 5.70 -12.00
CA ASN A 62 -3.52 5.63 -13.14
C ASN A 62 -2.94 4.91 -14.36
N SER A 63 -1.67 4.49 -14.30
CA SER A 63 -0.96 3.72 -15.34
C SER A 63 -0.31 2.47 -14.74
N ASN A 64 0.70 1.89 -15.38
CA ASN A 64 1.36 0.69 -14.86
C ASN A 64 2.36 1.00 -13.73
N PRO A 65 2.02 0.77 -12.44
CA PRO A 65 2.89 1.07 -11.32
C PRO A 65 4.12 0.14 -11.22
N ARG A 66 4.15 -0.97 -11.97
CA ARG A 66 5.29 -1.91 -12.02
C ARG A 66 6.55 -1.31 -12.63
N ARG A 67 6.47 -0.06 -13.11
CA ARG A 67 7.63 0.71 -13.56
C ARG A 67 8.40 1.34 -12.41
N PHE A 68 7.83 1.47 -11.23
CA PHE A 68 8.55 1.91 -10.04
C PHE A 68 9.41 0.76 -9.51
N GLU A 69 10.66 1.05 -9.22
CA GLU A 69 11.65 0.10 -8.69
C GLU A 69 11.96 0.36 -7.23
N THR A 70 12.01 1.64 -6.84
CA THR A 70 12.31 1.99 -5.45
C THR A 70 11.36 3.02 -4.88
N ILE A 71 11.16 2.95 -3.57
CA ILE A 71 10.50 3.97 -2.76
C ILE A 71 11.48 4.43 -1.70
N THR A 72 11.80 5.73 -1.71
CA THR A 72 12.55 6.37 -0.63
C THR A 72 11.59 7.21 0.21
N VAL A 73 11.66 7.07 1.53
CA VAL A 73 10.88 7.85 2.50
C VAL A 73 11.84 8.58 3.42
N SER A 74 11.74 9.89 3.49
CA SER A 74 12.60 10.72 4.36
C SER A 74 11.76 11.60 5.29
N SER A 75 12.16 11.66 6.56
CA SER A 75 11.55 12.58 7.53
C SER A 75 12.14 13.98 7.35
N ASN A 76 11.28 14.99 7.16
CA ASN A 76 11.75 16.37 6.97
C ASN A 76 12.25 17.04 8.27
N LYS A 77 11.99 16.41 9.43
CA LYS A 77 12.43 16.93 10.74
C LYS A 77 13.65 16.22 11.32
N ASN A 78 13.92 15.01 10.86
CA ASN A 78 14.96 14.14 11.39
C ASN A 78 15.74 13.55 10.19
N GLU A 79 16.95 13.08 10.45
CA GLU A 79 17.81 12.49 9.40
C GLU A 79 17.45 11.05 9.05
N TYR A 80 16.22 10.61 9.36
CA TYR A 80 15.78 9.26 9.02
C TYR A 80 15.40 9.17 7.56
N VAL A 81 16.02 8.21 6.88
CA VAL A 81 15.74 7.84 5.50
C VAL A 81 15.56 6.34 5.42
N TRP A 82 14.51 5.89 4.75
CA TRP A 82 14.24 4.49 4.43
C TRP A 82 14.18 4.34 2.92
N GLU A 83 14.63 3.20 2.45
CA GLU A 83 14.51 2.81 1.05
C GLU A 83 13.98 1.37 0.96
N ALA A 84 13.15 1.11 -0.05
CA ALA A 84 12.61 -0.20 -0.36
C ALA A 84 12.60 -0.42 -1.87
N ASP A 85 13.02 -1.60 -2.31
CA ASP A 85 13.05 -2.09 -3.71
C ASP A 85 12.16 -3.30 -3.94
N ASP A 86 11.76 -4.01 -2.87
CA ASP A 86 10.79 -5.12 -2.93
C ASP A 86 9.35 -4.57 -2.79
N LEU A 87 8.87 -3.94 -3.86
CA LEU A 87 7.60 -3.24 -3.86
C LEU A 87 6.42 -4.19 -4.01
N ILE A 88 5.35 -3.89 -3.26
CA ILE A 88 4.07 -4.58 -3.35
C ILE A 88 3.23 -3.92 -4.43
N PHE A 89 2.73 -4.73 -5.37
CA PHE A 89 1.81 -4.31 -6.42
C PHE A 89 0.47 -5.01 -6.24
N ALA A 90 -0.59 -4.22 -6.21
CA ALA A 90 -1.95 -4.71 -6.13
C ALA A 90 -2.84 -4.00 -7.16
N ALA A 91 -3.93 -4.65 -7.54
CA ALA A 91 -4.95 -4.06 -8.39
C ALA A 91 -6.32 -4.44 -7.83
N ASP A 92 -7.23 -3.46 -7.81
CA ASP A 92 -8.63 -3.62 -7.47
C ASP A 92 -9.45 -2.90 -8.54
N ASP A 93 -10.25 -3.67 -9.29
CA ASP A 93 -10.96 -3.20 -10.47
C ASP A 93 -10.07 -2.39 -11.43
N ASN A 94 -10.26 -1.06 -11.44
CA ASN A 94 -9.51 -0.14 -12.30
C ASN A 94 -8.39 0.62 -11.57
N VAL A 95 -8.22 0.40 -10.27
CA VAL A 95 -7.22 1.09 -9.45
C VAL A 95 -6.02 0.18 -9.26
N LYS A 96 -4.85 0.72 -9.52
CA LYS A 96 -3.57 0.03 -9.34
C LYS A 96 -2.81 0.68 -8.21
N TYR A 97 -2.25 -0.14 -7.35
CA TYR A 97 -1.51 0.29 -6.17
C TYR A 97 -0.06 -0.16 -6.26
N CYS A 98 0.82 0.69 -5.79
CA CYS A 98 2.22 0.36 -5.56
C CYS A 98 2.62 0.87 -4.19
N GLY A 99 3.41 0.10 -3.44
CA GLY A 99 3.82 0.52 -2.12
C GLY A 99 4.74 -0.45 -1.41
N PHE A 100 5.00 -0.12 -0.15
CA PHE A 100 5.74 -0.95 0.78
C PHE A 100 5.20 -0.74 2.20
N THR A 101 5.22 -1.79 3.02
CA THR A 101 4.52 -1.76 4.33
C THR A 101 5.42 -2.01 5.53
N ASN A 102 6.73 -2.07 5.39
CA ASN A 102 7.62 -2.45 6.48
C ASN A 102 8.80 -1.49 6.66
N PHE A 103 8.55 -0.18 6.62
CA PHE A 103 9.55 0.81 7.03
C PHE A 103 9.60 0.87 8.55
N VAL A 104 10.65 0.29 9.12
CA VAL A 104 10.86 0.17 10.58
C VAL A 104 12.03 1.01 11.07
N LEU A 105 12.05 1.33 12.34
CA LEU A 105 13.22 1.82 13.05
C LEU A 105 13.80 0.71 13.95
N PRO A 106 15.07 0.81 14.35
CA PRO A 106 15.64 -0.03 15.39
C PRO A 106 14.78 -0.03 16.67
N GLN A 107 14.86 -1.12 17.43
CA GLN A 107 14.11 -1.25 18.69
C GLN A 107 14.33 -0.04 19.60
N ASN A 108 13.29 0.35 20.31
CA ASN A 108 13.23 1.50 21.22
C ASN A 108 13.24 2.89 20.56
N LEU A 109 13.24 2.99 19.24
CA LEU A 109 13.04 4.26 18.55
C LEU A 109 11.59 4.38 18.08
N GLN A 110 11.05 5.58 18.23
CA GLN A 110 9.71 5.89 17.76
C GLN A 110 9.78 6.55 16.38
N ILE A 111 8.92 6.15 15.46
CA ILE A 111 8.75 6.79 14.15
C ILE A 111 8.30 8.24 14.40
N PRO A 112 9.01 9.26 13.90
CA PRO A 112 8.65 10.65 14.19
C PRO A 112 7.29 11.05 13.58
N SER A 113 6.50 11.84 14.29
CA SER A 113 5.37 12.56 13.67
C SER A 113 5.88 13.78 12.93
N GLY A 114 5.31 14.08 11.78
CA GLY A 114 5.66 15.26 10.99
C GLY A 114 5.53 15.06 9.49
N GLU A 115 6.11 15.98 8.74
CA GLU A 115 6.14 15.90 7.28
C GLU A 115 7.22 14.94 6.80
N TYR A 116 6.85 14.17 5.77
CA TYR A 116 7.71 13.21 5.08
C TYR A 116 7.72 13.52 3.59
N THR A 117 8.90 13.40 2.99
CA THR A 117 9.07 13.38 1.54
C THR A 117 9.17 11.92 1.09
N ILE A 118 8.36 11.55 0.10
CA ILE A 118 8.27 10.21 -0.46
C ILE A 118 8.64 10.32 -1.94
N ILE A 119 9.65 9.56 -2.38
CA ILE A 119 10.14 9.56 -3.76
C ILE A 119 9.95 8.16 -4.33
N PHE A 120 9.22 8.07 -5.44
CA PHE A 120 9.10 6.87 -6.28
C PHE A 120 10.03 7.03 -7.47
N ARG A 121 10.96 6.09 -7.66
CA ARG A 121 11.95 6.11 -8.75
C ARG A 121 11.74 4.94 -9.69
N GLN A 122 11.94 5.18 -10.99
CA GLN A 122 11.95 4.18 -12.04
C GLN A 122 13.38 3.80 -12.43
N SER A 123 13.52 2.75 -13.24
CA SER A 123 14.80 2.25 -13.78
C SER A 123 15.56 3.25 -14.66
N ASP A 124 14.86 4.22 -15.24
CA ASP A 124 15.44 5.29 -16.07
C ASP A 124 15.77 6.56 -15.27
N ASP A 125 15.86 6.46 -13.94
CA ASP A 125 16.08 7.55 -12.99
C ASP A 125 14.95 8.62 -12.94
N GLU A 126 13.90 8.47 -13.71
CA GLU A 126 12.73 9.34 -13.56
C GLU A 126 12.08 9.12 -12.20
N GLN A 127 11.67 10.19 -11.56
CA GLN A 127 11.13 10.12 -10.19
C GLN A 127 9.89 10.98 -10.00
N LYS A 128 9.07 10.54 -9.04
CA LYS A 128 7.90 11.29 -8.57
C LYS A 128 8.04 11.55 -7.08
N GLU A 129 8.01 12.82 -6.70
CA GLU A 129 8.06 13.25 -5.30
C GLU A 129 6.67 13.61 -4.78
N ILE A 130 6.37 13.21 -3.55
CA ILE A 130 5.13 13.53 -2.84
C ILE A 130 5.45 13.84 -1.39
N LYS A 131 4.76 14.83 -0.81
CA LYS A 131 4.85 15.12 0.62
C LYS A 131 3.59 14.68 1.35
N ARG A 132 3.76 14.07 2.51
CA ARG A 132 2.66 13.63 3.39
C ARG A 132 2.98 13.89 4.85
N ASN A 133 1.94 14.19 5.63
CA ASN A 133 2.08 14.34 7.07
C ASN A 133 1.66 13.05 7.78
N LEU A 134 2.50 12.58 8.69
CA LEU A 134 2.21 11.49 9.61
C LEU A 134 1.89 12.05 10.98
N ASN A 135 0.63 11.93 11.41
CA ASN A 135 0.17 12.38 12.72
C ASN A 135 -0.56 11.25 13.44
N TYR A 136 -0.11 10.97 14.66
CA TYR A 136 -0.69 9.94 15.52
C TYR A 136 -0.45 10.28 16.99
N ASP A 137 -1.16 9.60 17.89
CA ASP A 137 -0.94 9.72 19.33
C ASP A 137 0.23 8.85 19.78
N LYS A 138 1.27 9.47 20.29
CA LYS A 138 2.46 8.77 20.78
C LYS A 138 2.16 7.82 21.95
N THR A 139 1.07 8.03 22.68
CA THR A 139 0.65 7.10 23.74
C THR A 139 0.39 5.69 23.23
N LEU A 140 0.13 5.52 21.91
CA LEU A 140 -0.02 4.19 21.29
C LEU A 140 1.21 3.30 21.47
N TYR A 141 2.42 3.86 21.57
CA TYR A 141 3.63 3.09 21.85
C TYR A 141 3.66 2.46 23.26
N GLU A 142 2.91 3.04 24.17
CA GLU A 142 2.83 2.62 25.58
C GLU A 142 1.47 1.96 25.91
N THR A 143 0.59 1.81 24.89
CA THR A 143 -0.75 1.25 25.02
C THR A 143 -0.70 -0.25 24.73
N LYS A 144 -1.19 -1.07 25.64
CA LYS A 144 -1.39 -2.51 25.40
C LYS A 144 -2.56 -2.74 24.43
N ALA A 145 -2.54 -3.87 23.73
CA ALA A 145 -3.60 -4.23 22.80
C ALA A 145 -5.01 -4.20 23.46
N SER A 146 -5.14 -4.64 24.71
CA SER A 146 -6.38 -4.58 25.49
C SER A 146 -6.97 -3.17 25.62
N ASP A 147 -6.15 -2.13 25.59
CA ASP A 147 -6.54 -0.74 25.84
C ASP A 147 -6.64 0.11 24.56
N VAL A 148 -6.21 -0.44 23.41
CA VAL A 148 -6.20 0.24 22.11
C VAL A 148 -7.56 0.81 21.72
N ALA A 149 -8.63 0.06 21.96
CA ALA A 149 -9.99 0.47 21.66
C ALA A 149 -10.36 1.83 22.29
N GLN A 150 -9.92 2.07 23.53
CA GLN A 150 -10.15 3.34 24.24
C GLN A 150 -9.38 4.50 23.61
N VAL A 151 -8.11 4.29 23.23
CA VAL A 151 -7.28 5.30 22.58
C VAL A 151 -7.80 5.61 21.18
N MET A 152 -8.14 4.58 20.41
CA MET A 152 -8.58 4.72 19.02
C MET A 152 -10.00 5.32 18.88
N LYS A 153 -10.83 5.24 19.92
CA LYS A 153 -12.19 5.82 19.91
C LYS A 153 -12.19 7.32 19.58
N LYS A 154 -11.22 8.09 20.05
CA LYS A 154 -11.10 9.55 19.78
C LYS A 154 -10.78 9.87 18.31
N TYR A 155 -10.35 8.89 17.52
CA TYR A 155 -10.04 9.04 16.10
C TYR A 155 -11.17 8.59 15.17
N TYR A 156 -12.39 8.40 15.69
CA TYR A 156 -13.52 7.86 14.92
C TYR A 156 -13.13 6.59 14.16
N SER A 157 -12.40 5.70 14.85
CA SER A 157 -11.88 4.49 14.25
C SER A 157 -12.97 3.46 13.98
N THR A 158 -12.75 2.69 12.92
CA THR A 158 -13.56 1.51 12.58
C THR A 158 -12.81 0.25 12.98
N ARG A 159 -13.55 -0.72 13.55
CA ARG A 159 -13.03 -2.05 13.82
C ARG A 159 -13.14 -2.88 12.54
N MET A 160 -12.01 -3.19 11.95
CA MET A 160 -11.88 -4.00 10.75
C MET A 160 -11.54 -5.44 11.11
N LEU A 161 -11.90 -6.37 10.24
CA LEU A 161 -11.58 -7.78 10.34
C LEU A 161 -10.92 -8.26 9.07
N THR A 162 -9.80 -8.98 9.21
CA THR A 162 -9.18 -9.72 8.11
C THR A 162 -9.24 -11.22 8.44
N ILE A 163 -9.73 -12.02 7.51
CA ILE A 163 -9.81 -13.49 7.65
C ILE A 163 -8.86 -14.11 6.63
N TYR A 164 -8.06 -15.06 7.07
CA TYR A 164 -7.05 -15.75 6.26
C TYR A 164 -7.32 -17.26 6.20
N ASP A 165 -6.99 -17.88 5.07
CA ASP A 165 -6.86 -19.33 4.96
C ASP A 165 -5.50 -19.82 5.48
N ASN A 166 -5.26 -21.14 5.42
CA ASN A 166 -3.99 -21.76 5.83
C ASN A 166 -2.77 -21.30 5.00
N SER A 167 -2.97 -20.77 3.80
CA SER A 167 -1.93 -20.24 2.91
C SER A 167 -1.67 -18.75 3.13
N LYS A 168 -2.34 -18.13 4.12
CA LYS A 168 -2.33 -16.69 4.39
C LYS A 168 -2.99 -15.85 3.28
N LYS A 169 -3.78 -16.45 2.42
CA LYS A 169 -4.62 -15.74 1.47
C LYS A 169 -5.78 -15.07 2.22
N VAL A 170 -6.06 -13.82 1.88
CA VAL A 170 -7.19 -13.07 2.45
C VAL A 170 -8.49 -13.61 1.86
N LEU A 171 -9.38 -14.09 2.73
CA LEU A 171 -10.74 -14.53 2.40
C LEU A 171 -11.76 -13.41 2.59
N TYR A 172 -11.50 -12.52 3.54
CA TYR A 172 -12.33 -11.37 3.85
C TYR A 172 -11.48 -10.23 4.39
N TYR A 173 -11.80 -9.02 3.96
CA TYR A 173 -11.33 -7.77 4.57
C TYR A 173 -12.47 -6.76 4.58
N GLY A 174 -12.86 -6.32 5.75
CA GLY A 174 -13.96 -5.36 5.87
C GLY A 174 -14.30 -5.03 7.32
N PRO A 175 -15.32 -4.19 7.56
CA PRO A 175 -15.82 -3.91 8.90
C PRO A 175 -16.25 -5.19 9.59
N ARG A 176 -15.96 -5.30 10.89
CA ARG A 176 -16.43 -6.44 11.70
C ARG A 176 -17.96 -6.36 11.85
N SER A 177 -18.67 -7.34 11.31
CA SER A 177 -20.11 -7.47 11.41
C SER A 177 -20.51 -8.35 12.59
N ALA A 178 -21.80 -8.35 12.94
CA ALA A 178 -22.34 -9.21 13.99
C ALA A 178 -22.17 -10.71 13.69
N ASP A 179 -22.27 -11.09 12.41
CA ASP A 179 -22.12 -12.48 11.95
C ASP A 179 -20.68 -12.99 12.02
N LEU A 180 -19.70 -12.06 12.13
CA LEU A 180 -18.27 -12.33 12.22
C LEU A 180 -17.71 -11.93 13.60
N SER A 181 -18.54 -11.95 14.64
CA SER A 181 -18.19 -11.45 15.98
C SER A 181 -17.26 -12.39 16.76
N ASP A 182 -17.21 -13.66 16.39
CA ASP A 182 -16.38 -14.68 17.05
C ASP A 182 -15.87 -15.75 16.06
N ALA A 183 -14.99 -16.62 16.51
CA ALA A 183 -14.41 -17.69 15.69
C ALA A 183 -15.47 -18.64 15.10
N ARG A 184 -16.57 -18.89 15.80
CA ARG A 184 -17.68 -19.73 15.31
C ARG A 184 -18.42 -19.05 14.17
N GLY A 185 -18.76 -17.78 14.30
CA GLY A 185 -19.37 -16.96 13.23
C GLY A 185 -18.49 -16.92 12.00
N ILE A 186 -17.18 -16.69 12.19
CA ILE A 186 -16.20 -16.71 11.11
C ILE A 186 -16.18 -18.08 10.41
N TRP A 187 -16.07 -19.17 11.16
CA TRP A 187 -16.08 -20.54 10.61
C TRP A 187 -17.36 -20.87 9.86
N ASN A 188 -18.51 -20.40 10.34
CA ASN A 188 -19.78 -20.67 9.68
C ASN A 188 -19.89 -19.98 8.30
N ASN A 189 -19.30 -18.81 8.15
CA ASN A 189 -19.32 -18.03 6.90
C ASN A 189 -18.16 -18.37 5.97
N TYR A 190 -16.99 -18.74 6.53
CA TYR A 190 -15.75 -19.01 5.79
C TYR A 190 -15.14 -20.33 6.24
N ARG A 191 -15.55 -21.44 5.61
CA ARG A 191 -15.11 -22.82 6.00
C ARG A 191 -13.60 -23.06 5.78
N GLU A 192 -12.95 -22.25 4.96
CA GLU A 192 -11.51 -22.31 4.69
C GLU A 192 -10.70 -21.42 5.65
N ALA A 193 -11.38 -20.67 6.54
CA ALA A 193 -10.72 -19.79 7.48
C ALA A 193 -9.84 -20.56 8.47
N ALA A 194 -8.59 -20.16 8.58
CA ALA A 194 -7.62 -20.70 9.53
C ALA A 194 -7.30 -19.71 10.64
N GLU A 195 -7.21 -18.44 10.31
CA GLU A 195 -6.85 -17.37 11.23
C GLU A 195 -7.63 -16.09 10.90
N PHE A 196 -7.74 -15.23 11.89
CA PHE A 196 -8.28 -13.89 11.70
C PHE A 196 -7.50 -12.86 12.51
N GLN A 197 -7.54 -11.63 12.06
CA GLN A 197 -6.93 -10.50 12.74
C GLN A 197 -7.90 -9.32 12.76
N GLU A 198 -8.10 -8.75 13.93
CA GLU A 198 -8.80 -7.48 14.06
C GLU A 198 -7.84 -6.31 13.93
N SER A 199 -8.34 -5.19 13.41
CA SER A 199 -7.59 -3.96 13.34
C SER A 199 -8.48 -2.77 13.68
N TRP A 200 -7.95 -1.84 14.45
CA TRP A 200 -8.56 -0.53 14.62
C TRP A 200 -7.94 0.43 13.61
N VAL A 201 -8.76 0.98 12.73
CA VAL A 201 -8.34 1.86 11.64
C VAL A 201 -9.00 3.22 11.82
N ASN A 202 -8.23 4.29 11.91
CA ASN A 202 -8.79 5.65 11.99
C ASN A 202 -9.52 6.02 10.68
N GLN A 203 -10.36 7.05 10.73
CA GLN A 203 -11.19 7.46 9.60
C GLN A 203 -10.42 7.65 8.28
N ASN A 204 -9.18 8.14 8.35
CA ASN A 204 -8.37 8.42 7.16
C ASN A 204 -7.47 7.24 6.75
N GLY A 205 -7.45 6.13 7.50
CA GLY A 205 -6.58 4.98 7.25
C GLY A 205 -5.10 5.26 7.46
N THR A 206 -4.74 6.31 8.21
CA THR A 206 -3.34 6.71 8.46
C THR A 206 -2.78 6.17 9.78
N VAL A 207 -3.65 5.71 10.68
CA VAL A 207 -3.28 5.03 11.93
C VAL A 207 -4.01 3.71 12.00
N ILE A 208 -3.26 2.64 12.10
CA ILE A 208 -3.76 1.27 12.09
C ILE A 208 -3.17 0.55 13.32
N CYS A 209 -4.00 -0.08 14.11
CA CYS A 209 -3.58 -0.93 15.23
C CYS A 209 -4.05 -2.35 14.96
N ASN A 210 -3.13 -3.23 14.59
CA ASN A 210 -3.40 -4.64 14.33
C ASN A 210 -3.37 -5.42 15.63
N MET A 211 -4.50 -6.00 16.01
CA MET A 211 -4.61 -6.85 17.19
C MET A 211 -3.85 -8.18 16.97
N PRO A 212 -3.62 -8.96 18.03
CA PRO A 212 -3.02 -10.28 17.89
C PRO A 212 -3.77 -11.15 16.87
N LEU A 213 -3.00 -11.93 16.11
CA LEU A 213 -3.56 -12.91 15.19
C LEU A 213 -4.17 -14.06 15.97
N GLU A 214 -5.42 -14.40 15.69
CA GLU A 214 -6.18 -15.45 16.36
C GLU A 214 -6.50 -16.62 15.41
N LYS A 215 -6.55 -17.83 15.94
CA LYS A 215 -6.94 -19.01 15.18
C LYS A 215 -8.44 -19.17 15.12
N VAL A 216 -8.94 -19.52 13.95
CA VAL A 216 -10.30 -20.01 13.77
C VAL A 216 -10.31 -21.49 14.12
N VAL A 217 -10.79 -21.82 15.32
CA VAL A 217 -10.94 -23.22 15.72
C VAL A 217 -12.35 -23.64 15.32
N PRO A 218 -12.50 -24.70 14.49
CA PRO A 218 -13.80 -25.27 14.22
C PRO A 218 -14.43 -25.65 15.56
N GLY A 219 -15.58 -25.06 15.89
CA GLY A 219 -16.24 -25.36 17.15
C GLY A 219 -16.62 -26.83 17.25
N ASN A 220 -16.24 -27.47 18.36
CA ASN A 220 -16.78 -28.75 18.78
C ASN A 220 -18.28 -28.64 19.03
#